data_6817f3a6a603fe336370e66e113e8822
#
_entry.id   6817f3a6a603fe336370e66e113e8822
#
_cell.length_a   1.000
_cell.length_b   1.000
_cell.length_c   1.000
_cell.angle_alpha   90.00
_cell.angle_beta   90.00
_cell.angle_gamma   90.00
#
_symmetry.space_group_name_H-M   'P 1'
#
loop_
_entity.id
_entity.type
_entity.pdbx_description
1 polymer ?
#
loop_
_entity_poly.entity_id
_entity_poly.type
_entity_poly.pdbx_seq_one_letter_code
_entity_poly.pdbx_strand_id
1 'polypeptide(L)'
;AHNRNHPDWGKGYVGGFPGSAKLWSAFKKGDFGIYFGSWAPFYNLHKMYAGLRDAWLYCDNEKAKSLFLGFCDWAIDLTAGLSDEQMEHMLGNEHGGMNEVLADAYAITKDEKYLECAKRFSHKRLFTPMSQRQDCLDNMHANTQVPKVIGFERISELSGNEIYHTASAYFWDVVTGRRSLAFGGNSRREHFPSNDACTDFINDIDGPESCNTNNMLKLTENLHRRNPEARFADYYELATFNHILSTQHPEHGGYVYFTPARPRHYRNYSAPNEAMWCCVGTGMENHGKYGQFIYSKKGDALYVNLFVASELNWKEKGVKLRQETGFPYSESSKITLTEGKGKFTMLVRYPGWVKPGEFSVTVNGEQVPLISGPSSYVAIDRKWKKNDVIELTFPMHNSVKYLPNVPQYIALMHGPIMLGMKTGTEDMAHLIADDSRFGQYASGKK
;
A
#
# COMPACT_ATOMS: atom_id res chain seq x y z
N ALA A 1 -15.65 9.30 25.90
CA ALA A 1 -15.46 9.92 27.22
C ALA A 1 -15.66 8.90 28.35
N HIS A 2 -16.75 8.12 28.36
CA HIS A 2 -17.05 7.16 29.44
C HIS A 2 -15.94 6.13 29.66
N ASN A 3 -15.43 5.52 28.60
CA ASN A 3 -14.39 4.49 28.67
C ASN A 3 -13.04 5.01 29.18
N ARG A 4 -12.73 6.29 29.00
CA ARG A 4 -11.47 6.91 29.47
C ARG A 4 -11.38 7.01 30.99
N ASN A 5 -12.51 6.94 31.67
CA ASN A 5 -12.61 7.04 33.14
C ASN A 5 -12.50 5.67 33.83
N HIS A 6 -12.35 4.58 33.07
CA HIS A 6 -12.18 3.25 33.69
C HIS A 6 -10.85 3.20 34.46
N PRO A 7 -10.85 2.85 35.76
CA PRO A 7 -9.67 2.96 36.60
C PRO A 7 -8.53 2.06 36.20
N ASP A 8 -8.84 0.86 35.74
CA ASP A 8 -7.80 -0.17 35.48
C ASP A 8 -7.14 -0.04 34.10
N TRP A 9 -7.88 0.45 33.07
CA TRP A 9 -7.39 0.47 31.68
C TRP A 9 -7.81 1.70 30.87
N GLY A 10 -8.60 2.61 31.42
CA GLY A 10 -9.23 3.69 30.64
C GLY A 10 -8.30 4.86 30.30
N LYS A 11 -7.21 5.03 31.04
CA LYS A 11 -6.31 6.18 30.85
C LYS A 11 -5.72 6.17 29.44
N GLY A 12 -5.96 7.25 28.69
CA GLY A 12 -5.48 7.40 27.31
C GLY A 12 -6.37 6.77 26.24
N TYR A 13 -7.30 5.90 26.58
CA TYR A 13 -8.18 5.23 25.62
C TYR A 13 -9.13 6.22 24.93
N VAL A 14 -9.15 6.19 23.59
CA VAL A 14 -10.05 7.02 22.76
C VAL A 14 -10.94 6.21 21.83
N GLY A 15 -10.81 4.89 21.84
CA GLY A 15 -11.60 3.99 21.00
C GLY A 15 -13.08 3.93 21.39
N GLY A 16 -13.94 3.65 20.43
CA GLY A 16 -15.38 3.44 20.60
C GLY A 16 -15.81 1.97 20.44
N PHE A 17 -14.91 1.01 20.62
CA PHE A 17 -15.22 -0.40 20.39
C PHE A 17 -16.34 -0.89 21.33
N PRO A 18 -17.41 -1.54 20.79
CA PRO A 18 -18.51 -2.04 21.59
C PRO A 18 -18.05 -3.03 22.66
N GLY A 19 -18.60 -2.93 23.88
CA GLY A 19 -18.23 -3.82 24.98
C GLY A 19 -16.84 -3.60 25.58
N SER A 20 -16.17 -2.50 25.29
CA SER A 20 -14.80 -2.17 25.75
C SER A 20 -14.58 -2.44 27.24
N ALA A 21 -15.57 -2.16 28.10
CA ALA A 21 -15.43 -2.36 29.55
C ALA A 21 -15.13 -3.81 29.93
N LYS A 22 -15.89 -4.75 29.39
CA LYS A 22 -15.68 -6.18 29.62
C LYS A 22 -14.43 -6.69 28.90
N LEU A 23 -14.27 -6.29 27.64
CA LEU A 23 -13.16 -6.72 26.79
C LEU A 23 -11.81 -6.39 27.42
N TRP A 24 -11.55 -5.10 27.69
CA TRP A 24 -10.23 -4.65 28.14
C TRP A 24 -9.92 -5.02 29.59
N SER A 25 -10.95 -5.14 30.45
CA SER A 25 -10.78 -5.65 31.82
C SER A 25 -10.36 -7.12 31.86
N ALA A 26 -10.89 -7.96 30.97
CA ALA A 26 -10.46 -9.36 30.82
C ALA A 26 -9.07 -9.43 30.17
N PHE A 27 -8.88 -8.69 29.09
CA PHE A 27 -7.62 -8.65 28.33
C PHE A 27 -6.41 -8.28 29.20
N LYS A 28 -6.51 -7.24 30.03
CA LYS A 28 -5.42 -6.80 30.91
C LYS A 28 -5.00 -7.87 31.93
N LYS A 29 -5.88 -8.83 32.23
CA LYS A 29 -5.61 -9.98 33.09
C LYS A 29 -5.07 -11.21 32.34
N GLY A 30 -4.86 -11.09 31.02
CA GLY A 30 -4.43 -12.20 30.15
C GLY A 30 -5.57 -13.14 29.75
N ASP A 31 -6.82 -12.77 30.00
CA ASP A 31 -8.00 -13.50 29.48
C ASP A 31 -8.42 -12.92 28.14
N PHE A 32 -8.17 -13.71 27.08
CA PHE A 32 -8.45 -13.31 25.70
C PHE A 32 -9.75 -13.90 25.12
N GLY A 33 -10.59 -14.57 25.94
CA GLY A 33 -11.82 -15.19 25.44
C GLY A 33 -12.76 -14.20 24.75
N ILE A 34 -13.04 -13.05 25.38
CA ILE A 34 -13.86 -11.98 24.79
C ILE A 34 -13.14 -11.34 23.59
N TYR A 35 -11.82 -11.18 23.66
CA TYR A 35 -11.01 -10.59 22.59
C TYR A 35 -11.08 -11.40 21.29
N PHE A 36 -10.92 -12.72 21.36
CA PHE A 36 -11.05 -13.61 20.19
C PHE A 36 -12.50 -13.77 19.72
N GLY A 37 -13.48 -13.66 20.64
CA GLY A 37 -14.90 -13.63 20.30
C GLY A 37 -15.38 -12.30 19.70
N SER A 38 -14.52 -11.28 19.66
CA SER A 38 -14.83 -9.95 19.12
C SER A 38 -14.17 -9.78 17.75
N TRP A 39 -14.84 -9.04 16.86
CA TRP A 39 -14.32 -8.81 15.52
C TRP A 39 -13.17 -7.79 15.51
N ALA A 40 -11.93 -8.30 15.46
CA ALA A 40 -10.69 -7.56 15.24
C ALA A 40 -10.55 -6.25 16.06
N PRO A 41 -10.58 -6.29 17.42
CA PRO A 41 -10.58 -5.06 18.21
C PRO A 41 -9.39 -4.15 17.95
N PHE A 42 -8.15 -4.68 17.94
CA PHE A 42 -6.96 -3.85 17.66
C PHE A 42 -6.90 -3.37 16.21
N TYR A 43 -7.44 -4.10 15.25
CA TYR A 43 -7.49 -3.63 13.86
C TYR A 43 -8.37 -2.37 13.73
N ASN A 44 -9.54 -2.38 14.38
CA ASN A 44 -10.42 -1.21 14.44
C ASN A 44 -9.74 -0.01 15.14
N LEU A 45 -9.08 -0.27 16.27
CA LEU A 45 -8.36 0.78 16.99
C LEU A 45 -7.18 1.32 16.19
N HIS A 46 -6.45 0.48 15.45
CA HIS A 46 -5.35 0.90 14.58
C HIS A 46 -5.77 2.02 13.62
N LYS A 47 -6.98 1.95 13.06
CA LYS A 47 -7.49 3.01 12.18
C LYS A 47 -7.65 4.36 12.90
N MET A 48 -8.04 4.32 14.17
CA MET A 48 -8.11 5.53 15.01
C MET A 48 -6.71 6.09 15.31
N TYR A 49 -5.72 5.23 15.60
CA TYR A 49 -4.32 5.66 15.76
C TYR A 49 -3.81 6.34 14.51
N ALA A 50 -3.98 5.71 13.35
CA ALA A 50 -3.53 6.26 12.07
C ALA A 50 -4.20 7.60 11.77
N GLY A 51 -5.52 7.71 11.95
CA GLY A 51 -6.25 8.95 11.72
C GLY A 51 -5.84 10.09 12.65
N LEU A 52 -5.58 9.81 13.93
CA LEU A 52 -5.07 10.83 14.87
C LEU A 52 -3.65 11.29 14.50
N ARG A 53 -2.76 10.36 14.12
CA ARG A 53 -1.42 10.68 13.63
C ARG A 53 -1.50 11.57 12.38
N ASP A 54 -2.31 11.21 11.40
CA ASP A 54 -2.42 11.91 10.14
C ASP A 54 -3.09 13.28 10.30
N ALA A 55 -4.10 13.42 11.18
CA ALA A 55 -4.67 14.71 11.52
C ALA A 55 -3.65 15.68 12.13
N TRP A 56 -2.68 15.17 12.88
CA TRP A 56 -1.57 15.99 13.34
C TRP A 56 -0.57 16.29 12.21
N LEU A 57 -0.09 15.29 11.50
CA LEU A 57 0.99 15.45 10.50
C LEU A 57 0.59 16.30 9.29
N TYR A 58 -0.67 16.19 8.85
CA TYR A 58 -1.14 16.83 7.62
C TYR A 58 -2.07 18.02 7.86
N CYS A 59 -2.63 18.14 9.07
CA CYS A 59 -3.58 19.21 9.41
C CYS A 59 -3.12 20.05 10.62
N ASP A 60 -1.88 19.87 11.10
CA ASP A 60 -1.27 20.59 12.24
C ASP A 60 -2.13 20.55 13.52
N ASN A 61 -2.88 19.46 13.74
CA ASN A 61 -3.80 19.32 14.85
C ASN A 61 -3.09 18.82 16.11
N GLU A 62 -2.63 19.73 16.97
CA GLU A 62 -1.92 19.40 18.20
C GLU A 62 -2.77 18.59 19.21
N LYS A 63 -4.10 18.74 19.19
CA LYS A 63 -4.99 17.93 20.01
C LYS A 63 -4.98 16.47 19.56
N ALA A 64 -4.94 16.24 18.24
CA ALA A 64 -4.84 14.89 17.68
C ALA A 64 -3.51 14.23 18.08
N LYS A 65 -2.38 14.97 18.06
CA LYS A 65 -1.09 14.50 18.57
C LYS A 65 -1.17 14.05 20.03
N SER A 66 -1.72 14.90 20.89
CA SER A 66 -1.87 14.59 22.32
C SER A 66 -2.73 13.35 22.56
N LEU A 67 -3.82 13.19 21.78
CA LEU A 67 -4.69 12.00 21.85
C LEU A 67 -3.97 10.76 21.31
N PHE A 68 -3.21 10.89 20.22
CA PHE A 68 -2.43 9.81 19.64
C PHE A 68 -1.40 9.24 20.63
N LEU A 69 -0.58 10.11 21.23
CA LEU A 69 0.44 9.70 22.19
C LEU A 69 -0.20 9.09 23.45
N GLY A 70 -1.25 9.71 24.00
CA GLY A 70 -1.98 9.14 25.12
C GLY A 70 -2.61 7.77 24.82
N PHE A 71 -3.02 7.56 23.56
CA PHE A 71 -3.55 6.27 23.12
C PHE A 71 -2.42 5.22 22.93
N CYS A 72 -1.22 5.63 22.50
CA CYS A 72 -0.05 4.76 22.49
C CYS A 72 0.38 4.36 23.89
N ASP A 73 0.36 5.28 24.86
CA ASP A 73 0.59 4.98 26.29
C ASP A 73 -0.44 3.98 26.83
N TRP A 74 -1.70 4.09 26.42
CA TRP A 74 -2.72 3.12 26.75
C TRP A 74 -2.38 1.70 26.25
N ALA A 75 -1.91 1.55 25.01
CA ALA A 75 -1.53 0.25 24.48
C ALA A 75 -0.36 -0.38 25.26
N ILE A 76 0.61 0.45 25.64
CA ILE A 76 1.75 0.03 26.48
C ILE A 76 1.23 -0.46 27.84
N ASP A 77 0.43 0.34 28.54
CA ASP A 77 -0.11 -0.01 29.87
C ASP A 77 -0.98 -1.26 29.82
N LEU A 78 -1.84 -1.37 28.79
CA LEU A 78 -2.71 -2.52 28.63
C LEU A 78 -1.94 -3.85 28.45
N THR A 79 -0.78 -3.80 27.76
CA THR A 79 0.01 -4.98 27.42
C THR A 79 1.22 -5.21 28.32
N ALA A 80 1.50 -4.29 29.27
CA ALA A 80 2.69 -4.33 30.11
C ALA A 80 2.84 -5.60 30.95
N GLY A 81 1.73 -6.15 31.43
CA GLY A 81 1.71 -7.37 32.25
C GLY A 81 1.69 -8.68 31.45
N LEU A 82 1.61 -8.65 30.13
CA LEU A 82 1.55 -9.84 29.29
C LEU A 82 2.94 -10.42 29.03
N SER A 83 3.08 -11.75 29.15
CA SER A 83 4.28 -12.44 28.71
C SER A 83 4.43 -12.40 27.19
N ASP A 84 5.61 -12.77 26.68
CA ASP A 84 5.85 -12.87 25.22
C ASP A 84 4.93 -13.91 24.56
N GLU A 85 4.64 -15.02 25.24
CA GLU A 85 3.71 -16.04 24.75
C GLU A 85 2.28 -15.51 24.70
N GLN A 86 1.86 -14.73 25.70
CA GLN A 86 0.56 -14.11 25.72
C GLN A 86 0.43 -13.04 24.62
N MET A 87 1.49 -12.25 24.39
CA MET A 87 1.55 -11.29 23.28
C MET A 87 1.42 -12.02 21.94
N GLU A 88 2.21 -13.06 21.69
CA GLU A 88 2.15 -13.82 20.44
C GLU A 88 0.77 -14.47 20.24
N HIS A 89 0.17 -15.02 21.32
CA HIS A 89 -1.17 -15.58 21.25
C HIS A 89 -2.20 -14.53 20.85
N MET A 90 -2.23 -13.36 21.50
CA MET A 90 -3.23 -12.31 21.19
C MET A 90 -3.04 -11.74 19.79
N LEU A 91 -1.81 -11.70 19.25
CA LEU A 91 -1.51 -11.30 17.88
C LEU A 91 -2.05 -12.27 16.82
N GLY A 92 -2.56 -13.43 17.22
CA GLY A 92 -3.32 -14.35 16.39
C GLY A 92 -4.64 -13.75 15.88
N ASN A 93 -5.23 -12.78 16.59
CA ASN A 93 -6.33 -11.97 16.08
C ASN A 93 -5.79 -10.79 15.24
N GLU A 94 -6.59 -10.28 14.34
CA GLU A 94 -6.21 -9.15 13.48
C GLU A 94 -5.91 -7.89 14.31
N HIS A 95 -4.75 -7.31 14.10
CA HIS A 95 -4.29 -6.12 14.86
C HIS A 95 -3.78 -4.98 13.97
N GLY A 96 -3.95 -5.11 12.64
CA GLY A 96 -3.55 -4.07 11.69
C GLY A 96 -2.05 -3.73 11.80
N GLY A 97 -1.75 -2.46 11.64
CA GLY A 97 -0.39 -1.88 11.76
C GLY A 97 -0.13 -1.29 13.15
N MET A 98 -0.50 -1.98 14.24
CA MET A 98 -0.20 -1.50 15.59
C MET A 98 1.30 -1.26 15.82
N ASN A 99 2.14 -2.11 15.24
CA ASN A 99 3.60 -1.93 15.27
C ASN A 99 4.07 -0.69 14.50
N GLU A 100 3.41 -0.32 13.40
CA GLU A 100 3.71 0.90 12.64
C GLU A 100 3.41 2.16 13.46
N VAL A 101 2.20 2.27 14.00
CA VAL A 101 1.77 3.48 14.72
C VAL A 101 2.55 3.69 16.03
N LEU A 102 2.94 2.61 16.71
CA LEU A 102 3.82 2.69 17.87
C LEU A 102 5.26 3.11 17.48
N ALA A 103 5.78 2.62 16.37
CA ALA A 103 7.06 3.09 15.84
C ALA A 103 7.00 4.57 15.43
N ASP A 104 5.88 5.06 14.90
CA ASP A 104 5.67 6.48 14.63
C ASP A 104 5.64 7.31 15.91
N ALA A 105 5.06 6.81 17.01
CA ALA A 105 5.14 7.49 18.30
C ALA A 105 6.59 7.65 18.78
N TYR A 106 7.45 6.64 18.57
CA TYR A 106 8.88 6.75 18.78
C TYR A 106 9.53 7.82 17.87
N ALA A 107 9.18 7.83 16.58
CA ALA A 107 9.71 8.83 15.64
C ALA A 107 9.42 10.27 16.10
N ILE A 108 8.26 10.50 16.72
CA ILE A 108 7.78 11.79 17.21
C ILE A 108 8.49 12.19 18.53
N THR A 109 8.60 11.25 19.47
CA THR A 109 8.98 11.54 20.86
C THR A 109 10.42 11.20 21.17
N LYS A 110 11.02 10.25 20.44
CA LYS A 110 12.31 9.60 20.76
C LYS A 110 12.31 8.81 22.08
N ASP A 111 11.13 8.49 22.62
CA ASP A 111 10.99 7.66 23.81
C ASP A 111 10.98 6.19 23.43
N GLU A 112 12.01 5.44 23.83
CA GLU A 112 12.24 4.03 23.50
C GLU A 112 11.08 3.10 23.87
N LYS A 113 10.27 3.46 24.87
CA LYS A 113 9.11 2.63 25.28
C LYS A 113 8.16 2.33 24.11
N TYR A 114 7.99 3.28 23.17
CA TYR A 114 7.14 3.10 22.01
C TYR A 114 7.76 2.13 20.99
N LEU A 115 9.06 2.24 20.75
CA LEU A 115 9.75 1.32 19.83
C LEU A 115 9.78 -0.11 20.38
N GLU A 116 10.02 -0.27 21.67
CA GLU A 116 9.98 -1.59 22.32
C GLU A 116 8.57 -2.19 22.26
N CYS A 117 7.53 -1.38 22.49
CA CYS A 117 6.16 -1.84 22.33
C CYS A 117 5.84 -2.20 20.87
N ALA A 118 6.32 -1.42 19.88
CA ALA A 118 6.20 -1.75 18.46
C ALA A 118 6.80 -3.11 18.12
N LYS A 119 8.00 -3.41 18.66
CA LYS A 119 8.63 -4.72 18.50
C LYS A 119 7.80 -5.85 19.13
N ARG A 120 7.18 -5.63 20.27
CA ARG A 120 6.26 -6.62 20.90
C ARG A 120 5.00 -6.88 20.07
N PHE A 121 4.53 -5.92 19.29
CA PHE A 121 3.45 -6.08 18.31
C PHE A 121 3.90 -6.68 16.97
N SER A 122 5.14 -7.11 16.86
CA SER A 122 5.66 -7.80 15.66
C SER A 122 5.38 -9.30 15.75
N HIS A 123 4.31 -9.75 15.11
CA HIS A 123 3.80 -11.12 15.13
C HIS A 123 4.86 -12.12 14.61
N LYS A 124 5.46 -12.91 15.50
CA LYS A 124 6.59 -13.81 15.22
C LYS A 124 6.24 -14.90 14.20
N ARG A 125 4.97 -15.35 14.18
CA ARG A 125 4.47 -16.32 13.19
C ARG A 125 4.72 -15.86 11.74
N LEU A 126 4.69 -14.56 11.47
CA LEU A 126 5.02 -13.99 10.18
C LEU A 126 6.47 -13.49 10.13
N PHE A 127 6.87 -12.72 11.15
CA PHE A 127 8.17 -12.05 11.19
C PHE A 127 9.34 -13.03 11.08
N THR A 128 9.33 -14.10 11.87
CA THR A 128 10.47 -15.04 11.96
C THR A 128 10.75 -15.72 10.61
N PRO A 129 9.79 -16.41 9.95
CA PRO A 129 10.08 -17.04 8.67
C PRO A 129 10.44 -16.00 7.59
N MET A 130 9.75 -14.84 7.53
CA MET A 130 10.09 -13.81 6.55
C MET A 130 11.51 -13.26 6.73
N SER A 131 11.96 -13.05 7.97
CA SER A 131 13.34 -12.63 8.27
C SER A 131 14.40 -13.66 7.89
N GLN A 132 14.02 -14.93 7.82
CA GLN A 132 14.84 -16.04 7.36
C GLN A 132 14.68 -16.35 5.87
N ARG A 133 13.97 -15.50 5.13
CA ARG A 133 13.63 -15.68 3.71
C ARG A 133 12.89 -16.99 3.42
N GLN A 134 11.99 -17.38 4.31
CA GLN A 134 11.12 -18.55 4.17
C GLN A 134 9.68 -18.07 3.90
N ASP A 135 9.10 -18.52 2.78
CA ASP A 135 7.71 -18.24 2.43
C ASP A 135 6.77 -19.08 3.31
N CYS A 136 5.93 -18.39 4.08
CA CYS A 136 4.95 -19.01 4.97
C CYS A 136 3.52 -18.53 4.68
N LEU A 137 3.27 -17.90 3.50
CA LEU A 137 2.04 -17.16 3.25
C LEU A 137 0.85 -18.01 2.85
N ASP A 138 1.04 -19.28 2.47
CA ASP A 138 -0.04 -20.14 2.01
C ASP A 138 -1.23 -20.16 2.99
N ASN A 139 -2.40 -19.84 2.46
CA ASN A 139 -3.67 -19.73 3.20
C ASN A 139 -3.71 -18.70 4.34
N MET A 140 -2.71 -17.83 4.47
CA MET A 140 -2.83 -16.67 5.37
C MET A 140 -3.76 -15.62 4.77
N HIS A 141 -4.56 -14.99 5.61
CA HIS A 141 -5.37 -13.83 5.23
C HIS A 141 -4.44 -12.70 4.80
N ALA A 142 -4.46 -12.32 3.52
CA ALA A 142 -3.45 -11.46 2.90
C ALA A 142 -3.45 -10.04 3.49
N ASN A 143 -4.60 -9.40 3.51
CA ASN A 143 -4.72 -8.02 4.01
C ASN A 143 -4.40 -7.90 5.50
N THR A 144 -4.52 -8.96 6.29
CA THR A 144 -4.08 -9.00 7.68
C THR A 144 -2.54 -8.96 7.81
N GLN A 145 -1.80 -9.50 6.83
CA GLN A 145 -0.33 -9.55 6.93
C GLN A 145 0.34 -8.26 6.47
N VAL A 146 -0.12 -7.63 5.39
CA VAL A 146 0.57 -6.45 4.82
C VAL A 146 0.77 -5.31 5.82
N PRO A 147 -0.22 -4.92 6.64
CA PRO A 147 -0.03 -3.86 7.65
C PRO A 147 1.07 -4.18 8.68
N LYS A 148 1.22 -5.46 9.08
CA LYS A 148 2.30 -5.90 9.97
C LYS A 148 3.67 -5.66 9.35
N VAL A 149 3.79 -5.97 8.05
CA VAL A 149 5.04 -5.81 7.28
C VAL A 149 5.38 -4.35 7.05
N ILE A 150 4.39 -3.49 6.85
CA ILE A 150 4.59 -2.03 6.84
C ILE A 150 5.24 -1.58 8.16
N GLY A 151 4.74 -2.11 9.29
CA GLY A 151 5.33 -1.85 10.60
C GLY A 151 6.73 -2.42 10.77
N PHE A 152 7.05 -3.58 10.18
CA PHE A 152 8.42 -4.11 10.19
C PHE A 152 9.38 -3.13 9.49
N GLU A 153 9.04 -2.66 8.30
CA GLU A 153 9.87 -1.69 7.59
C GLU A 153 10.05 -0.39 8.39
N ARG A 154 8.97 0.08 9.03
CA ARG A 154 9.03 1.28 9.87
C ARG A 154 9.92 1.10 11.09
N ILE A 155 9.88 -0.05 11.77
CA ILE A 155 10.78 -0.39 12.87
C ILE A 155 12.22 -0.41 12.38
N SER A 156 12.49 -1.04 11.22
CA SER A 156 13.83 -1.07 10.65
C SER A 156 14.37 0.33 10.34
N GLU A 157 13.57 1.18 9.71
CA GLU A 157 13.92 2.57 9.38
C GLU A 157 14.35 3.36 10.63
N LEU A 158 13.68 3.15 11.76
CA LEU A 158 13.88 3.92 12.98
C LEU A 158 14.96 3.35 13.91
N SER A 159 15.12 2.02 13.91
CA SER A 159 16.06 1.33 14.80
C SER A 159 17.39 0.96 14.12
N GLY A 160 17.45 1.00 12.80
CA GLY A 160 18.59 0.47 12.03
C GLY A 160 18.69 -1.07 12.03
N ASN A 161 17.68 -1.80 12.55
CA ASN A 161 17.72 -3.25 12.60
C ASN A 161 17.35 -3.86 11.24
N GLU A 162 18.37 -4.34 10.51
CA GLU A 162 18.26 -4.88 9.15
C GLU A 162 17.44 -6.20 9.07
N ILE A 163 17.25 -6.91 10.18
CA ILE A 163 16.43 -8.14 10.18
C ILE A 163 14.98 -7.80 9.84
N TYR A 164 14.47 -6.66 10.34
CA TYR A 164 13.13 -6.17 10.03
C TYR A 164 12.99 -5.76 8.55
N HIS A 165 14.01 -5.10 7.99
CA HIS A 165 14.03 -4.81 6.55
C HIS A 165 14.05 -6.08 5.70
N THR A 166 14.87 -7.07 6.09
CA THR A 166 14.93 -8.36 5.38
C THR A 166 13.54 -9.00 5.32
N ALA A 167 12.81 -9.00 6.43
CA ALA A 167 11.45 -9.54 6.47
C ALA A 167 10.50 -8.79 5.54
N SER A 168 10.56 -7.45 5.53
CA SER A 168 9.71 -6.58 4.69
C SER A 168 10.00 -6.75 3.21
N ALA A 169 11.27 -6.69 2.84
CA ALA A 169 11.70 -6.81 1.45
C ALA A 169 11.39 -8.21 0.88
N TYR A 170 11.67 -9.26 1.65
CA TYR A 170 11.37 -10.62 1.22
C TYR A 170 9.87 -10.88 1.07
N PHE A 171 9.04 -10.38 2.01
CA PHE A 171 7.58 -10.44 1.87
C PHE A 171 7.12 -9.78 0.57
N TRP A 172 7.62 -8.57 0.28
CA TRP A 172 7.28 -7.86 -0.94
C TRP A 172 7.69 -8.64 -2.20
N ASP A 173 8.90 -9.19 -2.23
CA ASP A 173 9.41 -10.02 -3.33
C ASP A 173 8.53 -11.26 -3.57
N VAL A 174 8.13 -11.94 -2.50
CA VAL A 174 7.25 -13.12 -2.58
C VAL A 174 5.88 -12.75 -3.14
N VAL A 175 5.27 -11.69 -2.60
CA VAL A 175 3.91 -11.29 -3.01
C VAL A 175 3.90 -10.80 -4.45
N THR A 176 4.80 -9.90 -4.82
CA THR A 176 4.81 -9.31 -6.17
C THR A 176 5.32 -10.25 -7.24
N GLY A 177 6.29 -11.10 -6.92
CA GLY A 177 6.93 -12.00 -7.87
C GLY A 177 6.22 -13.34 -8.07
N ARG A 178 5.48 -13.83 -7.06
CA ARG A 178 4.95 -15.21 -7.08
C ARG A 178 3.44 -15.30 -6.85
N ARG A 179 2.80 -14.27 -6.30
CA ARG A 179 1.41 -14.32 -5.83
C ARG A 179 0.51 -13.22 -6.39
N SER A 180 1.05 -12.37 -7.28
CA SER A 180 0.29 -11.28 -7.89
C SER A 180 -0.15 -11.61 -9.31
N LEU A 181 -1.35 -11.16 -9.64
CA LEU A 181 -1.91 -11.19 -10.98
C LEU A 181 -1.29 -10.10 -11.86
N ALA A 182 -1.51 -10.18 -13.16
CA ALA A 182 -0.97 -9.25 -14.15
C ALA A 182 -1.33 -7.78 -13.89
N PHE A 183 -2.42 -7.51 -13.18
CA PHE A 183 -2.86 -6.17 -12.80
C PHE A 183 -2.31 -5.70 -11.42
N GLY A 184 -1.42 -6.46 -10.80
CA GLY A 184 -0.77 -6.08 -9.54
C GLY A 184 -1.53 -6.46 -8.27
N GLY A 185 -2.78 -6.93 -8.37
CA GLY A 185 -3.53 -7.44 -7.24
C GLY A 185 -3.11 -8.85 -6.83
N ASN A 186 -3.26 -9.19 -5.57
CA ASN A 186 -3.00 -10.51 -5.02
C ASN A 186 -4.12 -10.91 -4.05
N SER A 187 -4.14 -12.13 -3.59
CA SER A 187 -5.18 -12.74 -2.78
C SER A 187 -6.42 -13.24 -3.54
N ARG A 188 -7.05 -14.23 -2.97
CA ARG A 188 -8.31 -14.82 -3.36
C ARG A 188 -9.11 -15.15 -2.09
N ARG A 189 -10.37 -14.77 -2.02
CA ARG A 189 -11.15 -14.87 -0.78
C ARG A 189 -10.38 -14.32 0.42
N GLU A 190 -9.77 -13.15 0.23
CA GLU A 190 -8.94 -12.46 1.22
C GLU A 190 -7.64 -13.19 1.63
N HIS A 191 -7.37 -14.41 1.11
CA HIS A 191 -6.22 -15.22 1.49
C HIS A 191 -5.20 -15.35 0.36
N PHE A 192 -3.95 -15.53 0.70
CA PHE A 192 -2.94 -15.92 -0.28
C PHE A 192 -3.23 -17.34 -0.78
N PRO A 193 -3.32 -17.57 -2.11
CA PRO A 193 -3.37 -18.93 -2.63
C PRO A 193 -2.05 -19.64 -2.38
N SER A 194 -2.06 -20.97 -2.41
CA SER A 194 -0.82 -21.74 -2.45
C SER A 194 0.02 -21.34 -3.66
N ASN A 195 1.35 -21.27 -3.50
CA ASN A 195 2.27 -21.04 -4.61
C ASN A 195 2.11 -22.04 -5.75
N ASP A 196 1.67 -23.27 -5.44
CA ASP A 196 1.56 -24.35 -6.41
C ASP A 196 0.21 -24.34 -7.16
N ALA A 197 -0.78 -23.53 -6.73
CA ALA A 197 -2.16 -23.62 -7.21
C ALA A 197 -2.81 -22.25 -7.50
N CYS A 198 -2.14 -21.40 -8.25
CA CYS A 198 -2.74 -20.12 -8.68
C CYS A 198 -3.96 -20.29 -9.62
N THR A 199 -4.30 -21.50 -10.06
CA THR A 199 -5.55 -21.81 -10.78
C THR A 199 -6.80 -21.37 -10.05
N ASP A 200 -6.77 -21.28 -8.73
CA ASP A 200 -7.89 -20.82 -7.93
C ASP A 200 -8.34 -19.39 -8.27
N PHE A 201 -7.42 -18.55 -8.75
CA PHE A 201 -7.76 -17.19 -9.20
C PHE A 201 -8.73 -17.15 -10.38
N ILE A 202 -8.70 -18.16 -11.25
CA ILE A 202 -9.56 -18.22 -12.44
C ILE A 202 -10.87 -18.93 -12.22
N ASN A 203 -10.98 -19.69 -11.14
CA ASN A 203 -12.19 -20.44 -10.81
C ASN A 203 -13.14 -19.65 -9.90
N ASP A 204 -12.60 -18.75 -9.08
CA ASP A 204 -13.39 -18.03 -8.09
C ASP A 204 -13.91 -16.67 -8.59
N ILE A 205 -15.02 -16.25 -7.99
CA ILE A 205 -15.65 -14.96 -8.25
C ILE A 205 -15.06 -13.83 -7.37
N ASP A 206 -14.35 -14.20 -6.31
CA ASP A 206 -13.72 -13.31 -5.34
C ASP A 206 -12.19 -13.30 -5.54
N GLY A 207 -11.76 -12.39 -6.35
CA GLY A 207 -10.34 -12.16 -6.66
C GLY A 207 -9.62 -11.26 -5.64
N PRO A 208 -8.57 -10.58 -6.07
CA PRO A 208 -7.83 -9.64 -5.22
C PRO A 208 -8.70 -8.55 -4.58
N GLU A 209 -8.45 -8.34 -3.30
CA GLU A 209 -9.08 -7.31 -2.47
C GLU A 209 -8.40 -5.96 -2.69
N SER A 210 -9.17 -4.88 -2.86
CA SER A 210 -8.64 -3.54 -3.09
C SER A 210 -7.87 -2.97 -1.87
N CYS A 211 -8.29 -3.28 -0.63
CA CYS A 211 -7.54 -2.90 0.58
C CYS A 211 -6.14 -3.50 0.61
N ASN A 212 -6.03 -4.76 0.20
CA ASN A 212 -4.75 -5.44 0.18
C ASN A 212 -3.77 -4.78 -0.80
N THR A 213 -4.23 -4.41 -1.99
CA THR A 213 -3.39 -3.68 -2.95
C THR A 213 -3.04 -2.28 -2.46
N ASN A 214 -3.95 -1.54 -1.81
CA ASN A 214 -3.62 -0.26 -1.18
C ASN A 214 -2.49 -0.41 -0.14
N ASN A 215 -2.56 -1.42 0.70
CA ASN A 215 -1.50 -1.68 1.69
C ASN A 215 -0.18 -2.11 1.03
N MET A 216 -0.22 -2.87 -0.07
CA MET A 216 0.97 -3.19 -0.84
C MET A 216 1.62 -1.95 -1.48
N LEU A 217 0.83 -0.99 -1.96
CA LEU A 217 1.37 0.30 -2.45
C LEU A 217 2.05 1.07 -1.32
N LYS A 218 1.45 1.12 -0.12
CA LYS A 218 2.06 1.76 1.05
C LYS A 218 3.38 1.09 1.45
N LEU A 219 3.44 -0.25 1.47
CA LEU A 219 4.68 -0.98 1.70
C LEU A 219 5.73 -0.66 0.63
N THR A 220 5.32 -0.61 -0.63
CA THR A 220 6.19 -0.29 -1.78
C THR A 220 6.83 1.10 -1.63
N GLU A 221 6.06 2.11 -1.23
CA GLU A 221 6.58 3.45 -0.95
C GLU A 221 7.61 3.45 0.19
N ASN A 222 7.35 2.69 1.26
CA ASN A 222 8.28 2.61 2.40
C ASN A 222 9.60 1.95 2.01
N LEU A 223 9.56 0.86 1.26
CA LEU A 223 10.75 0.18 0.74
C LEU A 223 11.53 1.08 -0.21
N HIS A 224 10.83 1.77 -1.13
CA HIS A 224 11.45 2.75 -2.03
C HIS A 224 12.10 3.91 -1.26
N ARG A 225 11.46 4.44 -0.23
CA ARG A 225 12.00 5.53 0.58
C ARG A 225 13.34 5.14 1.22
N ARG A 226 13.47 3.90 1.68
CA ARG A 226 14.70 3.38 2.25
C ARG A 226 15.78 3.16 1.17
N ASN A 227 15.44 2.43 0.12
CA ASN A 227 16.33 2.13 -1.00
C ASN A 227 15.60 2.36 -2.33
N PRO A 228 15.77 3.53 -2.98
CA PRO A 228 15.08 3.86 -4.21
C PRO A 228 15.51 2.97 -5.38
N GLU A 229 14.76 1.90 -5.61
CA GLU A 229 14.90 1.02 -6.77
C GLU A 229 13.69 1.18 -7.70
N ALA A 230 13.93 1.21 -9.01
CA ALA A 230 12.86 1.44 -10.00
C ALA A 230 11.81 0.33 -10.02
N ARG A 231 12.15 -0.91 -9.61
CA ARG A 231 11.20 -2.02 -9.52
C ARG A 231 10.01 -1.73 -8.60
N PHE A 232 10.21 -0.91 -7.56
CA PHE A 232 9.13 -0.46 -6.69
C PHE A 232 8.16 0.47 -7.44
N ALA A 233 8.70 1.39 -8.24
CA ALA A 233 7.89 2.27 -9.05
C ALA A 233 7.20 1.54 -10.21
N ASP A 234 7.83 0.51 -10.79
CA ASP A 234 7.21 -0.36 -11.80
C ASP A 234 5.99 -1.11 -11.25
N TYR A 235 6.11 -1.69 -10.04
CA TYR A 235 4.97 -2.34 -9.38
C TYR A 235 3.88 -1.33 -9.00
N TYR A 236 4.28 -0.17 -8.47
CA TYR A 236 3.35 0.88 -8.08
C TYR A 236 2.52 1.36 -9.27
N GLU A 237 3.17 1.64 -10.40
CA GLU A 237 2.51 2.01 -11.66
C GLU A 237 1.55 0.93 -12.13
N LEU A 238 2.02 -0.32 -12.19
CA LEU A 238 1.22 -1.47 -12.62
C LEU A 238 -0.07 -1.60 -11.80
N ALA A 239 0.06 -1.62 -10.47
CA ALA A 239 -1.07 -1.82 -9.57
C ALA A 239 -2.01 -0.61 -9.54
N THR A 240 -1.47 0.61 -9.64
CA THR A 240 -2.29 1.83 -9.67
C THR A 240 -3.14 1.89 -10.94
N PHE A 241 -2.54 1.73 -12.11
CA PHE A 241 -3.29 1.85 -13.38
C PHE A 241 -4.25 0.69 -13.62
N ASN A 242 -3.89 -0.54 -13.26
CA ASN A 242 -4.69 -1.71 -13.64
C ASN A 242 -5.63 -2.21 -12.54
N HIS A 243 -5.33 -1.97 -11.26
CA HIS A 243 -6.20 -2.38 -10.17
C HIS A 243 -6.89 -1.18 -9.51
N ILE A 244 -6.13 -0.26 -8.90
CA ILE A 244 -6.70 0.81 -8.08
C ILE A 244 -7.63 1.73 -8.88
N LEU A 245 -7.19 2.23 -10.03
CA LEU A 245 -8.03 3.08 -10.91
C LEU A 245 -9.35 2.41 -11.29
N SER A 246 -9.35 1.08 -11.45
CA SER A 246 -10.52 0.32 -11.85
C SER A 246 -11.48 -0.02 -10.70
N THR A 247 -11.15 0.37 -9.46
CA THR A 247 -11.97 0.05 -8.27
C THR A 247 -13.04 1.09 -7.96
N GLN A 248 -13.15 2.16 -8.72
CA GLN A 248 -14.21 3.15 -8.59
C GLN A 248 -15.11 3.15 -9.83
N HIS A 249 -16.41 3.12 -9.63
CA HIS A 249 -17.35 3.27 -10.74
C HIS A 249 -17.35 4.72 -11.24
N PRO A 250 -17.18 4.95 -12.56
CA PRO A 250 -16.99 6.30 -13.10
C PRO A 250 -18.22 7.22 -13.00
N GLU A 251 -19.42 6.66 -12.91
CA GLU A 251 -20.67 7.42 -12.90
C GLU A 251 -21.22 7.61 -11.48
N HIS A 252 -21.46 6.53 -10.72
CA HIS A 252 -22.06 6.62 -9.39
C HIS A 252 -21.04 6.63 -8.23
N GLY A 253 -19.74 6.45 -8.51
CA GLY A 253 -18.67 6.58 -7.52
C GLY A 253 -18.54 5.43 -6.52
N GLY A 254 -19.29 4.35 -6.64
CA GLY A 254 -19.17 3.16 -5.77
C GLY A 254 -17.82 2.47 -5.93
N TYR A 255 -17.41 1.73 -4.89
CA TYR A 255 -16.09 1.10 -4.82
C TYR A 255 -16.18 -0.43 -4.89
N VAL A 256 -15.12 -1.03 -5.41
CA VAL A 256 -14.98 -2.48 -5.55
C VAL A 256 -14.26 -3.07 -4.34
N TYR A 257 -14.79 -4.18 -3.82
CA TYR A 257 -14.10 -5.02 -2.85
C TYR A 257 -13.16 -5.99 -3.58
N PHE A 258 -13.74 -6.93 -4.34
CA PHE A 258 -13.03 -7.94 -5.10
C PHE A 258 -12.94 -7.61 -6.59
N THR A 259 -11.74 -7.76 -7.16
CA THR A 259 -11.51 -7.73 -8.61
C THR A 259 -11.29 -9.15 -9.10
N PRO A 260 -12.34 -9.84 -9.63
CA PRO A 260 -12.19 -11.22 -10.05
C PRO A 260 -11.27 -11.35 -11.26
N ALA A 261 -10.46 -12.41 -11.27
CA ALA A 261 -9.64 -12.80 -12.40
C ALA A 261 -10.31 -13.88 -13.27
N ARG A 262 -11.45 -14.40 -12.84
CA ARG A 262 -12.26 -15.36 -13.60
C ARG A 262 -12.63 -14.77 -14.96
N PRO A 263 -12.36 -15.44 -16.07
CA PRO A 263 -12.72 -14.96 -17.39
C PRO A 263 -14.24 -14.70 -17.53
N ARG A 264 -14.60 -13.60 -18.19
CA ARG A 264 -15.98 -13.15 -18.39
C ARG A 264 -16.76 -12.80 -17.11
N HIS A 265 -16.09 -12.67 -15.97
CA HIS A 265 -16.76 -12.24 -14.74
C HIS A 265 -16.67 -10.71 -14.59
N TYR A 266 -17.50 -10.13 -13.70
CA TYR A 266 -17.61 -8.70 -13.51
C TYR A 266 -17.33 -8.30 -12.06
N ARG A 267 -17.14 -7.00 -11.85
CA ARG A 267 -17.00 -6.39 -10.52
C ARG A 267 -18.34 -6.00 -9.96
N ASN A 268 -18.46 -6.06 -8.65
CA ASN A 268 -19.58 -5.54 -7.91
C ASN A 268 -19.14 -4.23 -7.21
N TYR A 269 -19.97 -3.20 -7.27
CA TYR A 269 -19.67 -1.87 -6.73
C TYR A 269 -20.55 -1.57 -5.52
N SER A 270 -20.00 -0.91 -4.50
CA SER A 270 -20.75 -0.46 -3.33
C SER A 270 -21.82 0.56 -3.73
N ALA A 271 -23.00 0.48 -3.10
CA ALA A 271 -23.99 1.53 -3.20
C ALA A 271 -23.49 2.78 -2.44
N PRO A 272 -23.56 3.96 -3.05
CA PRO A 272 -23.14 5.20 -2.40
C PRO A 272 -23.86 5.43 -1.07
N ASN A 273 -23.13 5.69 -0.01
CA ASN A 273 -23.63 5.96 1.35
C ASN A 273 -24.34 4.79 2.05
N GLU A 274 -24.36 3.61 1.49
CA GLU A 274 -25.04 2.43 2.03
C GLU A 274 -24.04 1.33 2.41
N ALA A 275 -23.30 0.79 1.45
CA ALA A 275 -22.31 -0.23 1.74
C ALA A 275 -21.09 0.34 2.48
N MET A 276 -20.78 -0.22 3.66
CA MET A 276 -19.72 0.26 4.55
C MET A 276 -18.60 -0.78 4.72
N TRP A 277 -18.18 -1.38 3.62
CA TRP A 277 -17.04 -2.30 3.61
C TRP A 277 -15.72 -1.57 3.89
N CYS A 278 -14.71 -2.30 4.39
CA CYS A 278 -13.37 -1.73 4.57
C CYS A 278 -12.84 -1.11 3.26
N CYS A 279 -13.13 -1.73 2.12
CA CYS A 279 -12.71 -1.27 0.79
C CYS A 279 -13.41 0.03 0.34
N VAL A 280 -14.52 0.43 0.94
CA VAL A 280 -15.12 1.76 0.72
C VAL A 280 -14.22 2.84 1.35
N GLY A 281 -13.77 2.63 2.59
CA GLY A 281 -12.82 3.53 3.25
C GLY A 281 -11.49 3.60 2.51
N THR A 282 -10.93 2.46 2.12
CA THR A 282 -9.71 2.37 1.32
C THR A 282 -9.87 3.04 -0.04
N GLY A 283 -11.03 2.89 -0.68
CA GLY A 283 -11.35 3.55 -1.97
C GLY A 283 -11.29 5.07 -1.85
N MET A 284 -11.84 5.66 -0.80
CA MET A 284 -11.72 7.09 -0.54
C MET A 284 -10.26 7.54 -0.38
N GLU A 285 -9.41 6.73 0.28
CA GLU A 285 -7.99 7.03 0.42
C GLU A 285 -7.23 6.88 -0.91
N ASN A 286 -7.45 5.80 -1.65
CA ASN A 286 -6.73 5.48 -2.88
C ASN A 286 -6.79 6.61 -3.90
N HIS A 287 -8.01 7.10 -4.16
CA HIS A 287 -8.24 8.12 -5.20
C HIS A 287 -7.79 9.51 -4.77
N GLY A 288 -7.52 9.72 -3.47
CA GLY A 288 -6.86 10.92 -2.95
C GLY A 288 -5.33 10.90 -3.03
N LYS A 289 -4.71 9.75 -3.33
CA LYS A 289 -3.24 9.54 -3.23
C LYS A 289 -2.48 9.53 -4.56
N TYR A 290 -3.11 9.79 -5.68
CA TYR A 290 -2.45 9.71 -6.99
C TYR A 290 -1.20 10.59 -7.13
N GLY A 291 -1.13 11.71 -6.43
CA GLY A 291 0.03 12.59 -6.39
C GLY A 291 1.19 12.12 -5.52
N GLN A 292 0.95 11.16 -4.62
CA GLN A 292 1.86 10.88 -3.49
C GLN A 292 3.20 10.29 -3.93
N PHE A 293 3.23 9.49 -4.99
CA PHE A 293 4.43 8.77 -5.44
C PHE A 293 4.93 9.19 -6.83
N ILE A 294 4.41 10.26 -7.42
CA ILE A 294 4.91 10.78 -8.69
C ILE A 294 6.38 11.16 -8.56
N TYR A 295 6.73 11.81 -7.45
CA TYR A 295 8.08 12.23 -7.13
C TYR A 295 8.48 11.73 -5.75
N SER A 296 9.78 11.50 -5.56
CA SER A 296 10.37 11.26 -4.25
C SER A 296 11.74 11.96 -4.17
N LYS A 297 12.26 12.13 -2.95
CA LYS A 297 13.58 12.73 -2.75
C LYS A 297 14.44 11.89 -1.81
N LYS A 298 15.75 11.89 -2.05
CA LYS A 298 16.75 11.37 -1.11
C LYS A 298 17.96 12.28 -1.12
N GLY A 299 18.18 13.01 -0.02
CA GLY A 299 19.17 14.09 0.03
C GLY A 299 18.87 15.16 -1.02
N ASP A 300 19.84 15.46 -1.87
CA ASP A 300 19.74 16.42 -2.97
C ASP A 300 19.28 15.80 -4.31
N ALA A 301 18.86 14.54 -4.30
CA ALA A 301 18.36 13.87 -5.48
C ALA A 301 16.83 13.87 -5.53
N LEU A 302 16.28 14.18 -6.71
CA LEU A 302 14.86 14.10 -7.05
C LEU A 302 14.62 12.90 -7.95
N TYR A 303 13.74 12.00 -7.54
CA TYR A 303 13.30 10.85 -8.34
C TYR A 303 11.98 11.18 -9.03
N VAL A 304 11.90 10.90 -10.31
CA VAL A 304 10.66 10.94 -11.11
C VAL A 304 10.20 9.49 -11.30
N ASN A 305 9.22 9.09 -10.49
CA ASN A 305 8.78 7.69 -10.39
C ASN A 305 7.66 7.36 -11.38
N LEU A 306 6.69 8.27 -11.54
CA LEU A 306 5.49 8.04 -12.36
C LEU A 306 5.36 9.14 -13.42
N PHE A 307 4.85 8.75 -14.59
CA PHE A 307 4.57 9.70 -15.68
C PHE A 307 3.11 10.14 -15.61
N VAL A 308 2.86 11.12 -14.75
CA VAL A 308 1.53 11.70 -14.52
C VAL A 308 1.63 13.22 -14.65
N ALA A 309 0.73 13.83 -15.42
CA ALA A 309 0.69 15.27 -15.59
C ALA A 309 0.52 15.96 -14.21
N SER A 310 1.48 16.81 -13.84
CA SER A 310 1.59 17.30 -12.46
C SER A 310 2.51 18.52 -12.34
N GLU A 311 2.38 19.24 -11.24
CA GLU A 311 3.33 20.27 -10.82
C GLU A 311 3.96 19.90 -9.48
N LEU A 312 5.28 20.03 -9.38
CA LEU A 312 6.04 19.86 -8.15
C LEU A 312 6.57 21.21 -7.67
N ASN A 313 6.24 21.60 -6.44
CA ASN A 313 6.86 22.71 -5.75
C ASN A 313 7.86 22.19 -4.69
N TRP A 314 9.12 22.11 -5.05
CA TRP A 314 10.18 21.69 -4.13
C TRP A 314 10.71 22.91 -3.36
N LYS A 315 9.96 23.27 -2.30
CA LYS A 315 10.22 24.48 -1.50
C LYS A 315 11.63 24.58 -0.94
N GLU A 316 12.20 23.45 -0.47
CA GLU A 316 13.56 23.41 0.11
C GLU A 316 14.66 23.78 -0.88
N LYS A 317 14.45 23.51 -2.16
CA LYS A 317 15.38 23.89 -3.24
C LYS A 317 14.98 25.18 -3.96
N GLY A 318 13.80 25.73 -3.67
CA GLY A 318 13.26 26.90 -4.34
C GLY A 318 13.03 26.67 -5.83
N VAL A 319 12.66 25.45 -6.23
CA VAL A 319 12.39 25.09 -7.63
C VAL A 319 10.98 24.59 -7.82
N LYS A 320 10.40 24.89 -8.99
CA LYS A 320 9.15 24.29 -9.44
C LYS A 320 9.35 23.55 -10.76
N LEU A 321 8.70 22.41 -10.88
CA LEU A 321 8.71 21.57 -12.06
C LEU A 321 7.28 21.36 -12.53
N ARG A 322 7.10 21.27 -13.86
CA ARG A 322 5.84 20.82 -14.47
C ARG A 322 6.14 19.60 -15.32
N GLN A 323 5.39 18.53 -15.10
CA GLN A 323 5.37 17.35 -15.95
C GLN A 323 4.12 17.37 -16.83
N GLU A 324 4.31 17.29 -18.13
CA GLU A 324 3.28 17.25 -19.17
C GLU A 324 3.38 15.90 -19.89
N THR A 325 2.29 15.16 -19.92
CA THR A 325 2.23 13.84 -20.55
C THR A 325 0.79 13.47 -20.86
N GLY A 326 0.59 12.71 -21.92
CA GLY A 326 -0.67 12.03 -22.21
C GLY A 326 -0.64 10.54 -21.87
N PHE A 327 0.38 10.07 -21.13
CA PHE A 327 0.48 8.67 -20.69
C PHE A 327 -0.78 8.26 -19.90
N PRO A 328 -1.37 7.08 -20.11
CA PRO A 328 -0.85 5.96 -20.92
C PRO A 328 -1.26 5.98 -22.41
N TYR A 329 -1.79 7.07 -22.93
CA TYR A 329 -2.18 7.21 -24.35
C TYR A 329 -1.09 7.81 -25.22
N SER A 330 0.02 8.23 -24.63
CA SER A 330 1.23 8.69 -25.32
C SER A 330 2.46 8.03 -24.74
N GLU A 331 3.48 7.90 -25.58
CA GLU A 331 4.76 7.25 -25.27
C GLU A 331 5.84 8.26 -24.89
N SER A 332 5.43 9.38 -24.28
CA SER A 332 6.36 10.46 -23.95
C SER A 332 5.93 11.24 -22.71
N SER A 333 6.90 11.87 -22.08
CA SER A 333 6.68 12.85 -21.00
C SER A 333 7.68 13.99 -21.12
N LYS A 334 7.24 15.20 -20.81
CA LYS A 334 8.04 16.41 -20.81
C LYS A 334 8.06 17.03 -19.42
N ILE A 335 9.25 17.27 -18.89
CA ILE A 335 9.43 17.89 -17.58
C ILE A 335 10.13 19.23 -17.78
N THR A 336 9.49 20.31 -17.37
CA THR A 336 10.02 21.67 -17.48
C THR A 336 10.30 22.26 -16.10
N LEU A 337 11.49 22.83 -15.89
CA LEU A 337 11.77 23.64 -14.71
C LEU A 337 11.12 25.02 -14.90
N THR A 338 9.97 25.25 -14.26
CA THR A 338 9.16 26.45 -14.43
C THR A 338 9.65 27.63 -13.58
N GLU A 339 10.24 27.34 -12.42
CA GLU A 339 10.80 28.37 -11.53
C GLU A 339 12.08 27.88 -10.84
N GLY A 340 12.93 28.82 -10.47
CA GLY A 340 14.14 28.59 -9.68
C GLY A 340 15.35 28.15 -10.49
N LYS A 341 16.41 27.80 -9.77
CA LYS A 341 17.68 27.27 -10.27
C LYS A 341 18.43 26.58 -9.15
N GLY A 342 19.30 25.63 -9.47
CA GLY A 342 20.14 24.97 -8.45
C GLY A 342 20.92 23.79 -9.02
N LYS A 343 21.90 23.29 -8.24
CA LYS A 343 22.56 22.02 -8.55
C LYS A 343 21.86 20.91 -7.79
N PHE A 344 21.37 19.92 -8.50
CA PHE A 344 20.84 18.67 -7.95
C PHE A 344 20.80 17.59 -9.03
N THR A 345 20.74 16.33 -8.58
CA THR A 345 20.59 15.19 -9.48
C THR A 345 19.11 14.90 -9.67
N MET A 346 18.66 14.80 -10.91
CA MET A 346 17.33 14.25 -11.24
C MET A 346 17.51 12.80 -11.71
N LEU A 347 16.75 11.90 -11.11
CA LEU A 347 16.74 10.48 -11.39
C LEU A 347 15.42 10.13 -12.07
N VAL A 348 15.44 9.94 -13.36
CA VAL A 348 14.25 9.63 -14.15
C VAL A 348 14.13 8.12 -14.32
N ARG A 349 12.97 7.56 -14.02
CA ARG A 349 12.75 6.11 -14.12
C ARG A 349 12.82 5.67 -15.58
N TYR A 350 13.63 4.64 -15.85
CA TYR A 350 13.59 3.81 -17.05
C TYR A 350 12.64 2.64 -16.74
N PRO A 351 11.39 2.66 -17.28
CA PRO A 351 10.39 1.64 -16.93
C PRO A 351 10.83 0.22 -17.32
N GLY A 352 10.47 -0.75 -16.49
CA GLY A 352 10.80 -2.15 -16.71
C GLY A 352 10.11 -2.78 -17.93
N TRP A 353 9.03 -2.18 -18.42
CA TRP A 353 8.28 -2.63 -19.59
C TRP A 353 8.80 -2.05 -20.93
N VAL A 354 9.68 -1.06 -20.89
CA VAL A 354 10.33 -0.54 -22.10
C VAL A 354 11.49 -1.46 -22.49
N LYS A 355 11.60 -1.80 -23.78
CA LYS A 355 12.67 -2.68 -24.24
C LYS A 355 14.06 -2.05 -24.08
N PRO A 356 15.09 -2.87 -23.85
CA PRO A 356 16.45 -2.37 -23.77
C PRO A 356 16.84 -1.56 -25.01
N GLY A 357 17.38 -0.35 -24.78
CA GLY A 357 17.85 0.55 -25.86
C GLY A 357 16.77 1.42 -26.50
N GLU A 358 15.49 1.25 -26.18
CA GLU A 358 14.41 2.04 -26.77
C GLU A 358 14.00 3.25 -25.92
N PHE A 359 14.39 3.30 -24.64
CA PHE A 359 14.18 4.49 -23.79
C PHE A 359 15.09 5.63 -24.22
N SER A 360 14.57 6.83 -24.27
CA SER A 360 15.33 8.02 -24.65
C SER A 360 15.09 9.16 -23.68
N VAL A 361 16.16 9.87 -23.34
CA VAL A 361 16.14 11.06 -22.49
C VAL A 361 16.93 12.16 -23.16
N THR A 362 16.33 13.33 -23.34
CA THR A 362 17.06 14.54 -23.76
C THR A 362 16.94 15.64 -22.72
N VAL A 363 17.92 16.53 -22.68
CA VAL A 363 17.88 17.76 -21.89
C VAL A 363 18.16 18.93 -22.80
N ASN A 364 17.19 19.82 -22.98
CA ASN A 364 17.26 20.96 -23.92
C ASN A 364 17.63 20.53 -25.37
N GLY A 365 17.12 19.36 -25.79
CA GLY A 365 17.39 18.76 -27.10
C GLY A 365 18.69 17.95 -27.18
N GLU A 366 19.54 17.96 -26.17
CA GLU A 366 20.76 17.17 -26.14
C GLU A 366 20.51 15.78 -25.54
N GLN A 367 20.95 14.73 -26.20
CA GLN A 367 20.77 13.34 -25.75
C GLN A 367 21.56 13.06 -24.47
N VAL A 368 20.92 12.47 -23.47
CA VAL A 368 21.57 11.95 -22.26
C VAL A 368 22.03 10.51 -22.53
N PRO A 369 23.31 10.19 -22.36
CA PRO A 369 23.79 8.81 -22.51
C PRO A 369 23.16 7.88 -21.45
N LEU A 370 22.60 6.78 -21.91
CA LEU A 370 22.03 5.76 -21.03
C LEU A 370 23.10 4.72 -20.69
N ILE A 371 23.42 4.60 -19.40
CA ILE A 371 24.35 3.58 -18.88
C ILE A 371 23.63 2.45 -18.13
N SER A 372 22.31 2.53 -18.03
CA SER A 372 21.43 1.61 -17.30
C SER A 372 20.35 1.08 -18.23
N GLY A 373 19.75 -0.06 -17.85
CA GLY A 373 18.68 -0.72 -18.60
C GLY A 373 17.30 -0.54 -17.98
N PRO A 374 16.29 -1.28 -18.49
CA PRO A 374 14.95 -1.28 -17.92
C PRO A 374 14.92 -1.57 -16.42
N SER A 375 13.92 -1.04 -15.73
CA SER A 375 13.75 -1.10 -14.26
C SER A 375 14.93 -0.50 -13.50
N SER A 376 15.38 0.67 -13.95
CA SER A 376 16.46 1.45 -13.32
C SER A 376 16.14 2.94 -13.31
N TYR A 377 17.07 3.77 -12.82
CA TYR A 377 17.00 5.21 -12.92
C TYR A 377 18.13 5.76 -13.77
N VAL A 378 17.81 6.72 -14.64
CA VAL A 378 18.77 7.52 -15.40
C VAL A 378 19.09 8.76 -14.59
N ALA A 379 20.35 8.91 -14.17
CA ALA A 379 20.80 10.04 -13.37
C ALA A 379 21.24 11.21 -14.28
N ILE A 380 20.73 12.40 -13.98
CA ILE A 380 21.06 13.64 -14.67
C ILE A 380 21.56 14.65 -13.62
N ASP A 381 22.88 14.71 -13.42
CA ASP A 381 23.52 15.66 -12.48
C ASP A 381 23.95 16.93 -13.22
N ARG A 382 23.32 18.05 -12.90
CA ARG A 382 23.63 19.34 -13.50
C ARG A 382 23.21 20.55 -12.67
N LYS A 383 23.67 21.74 -13.07
CA LYS A 383 23.08 23.01 -12.62
C LYS A 383 21.84 23.29 -13.46
N TRP A 384 20.69 23.15 -12.83
CA TRP A 384 19.40 23.44 -13.42
C TRP A 384 19.09 24.95 -13.43
N LYS A 385 18.39 25.41 -14.45
CA LYS A 385 17.92 26.79 -14.57
C LYS A 385 16.46 26.82 -15.09
N LYS A 386 15.78 27.91 -14.85
CA LYS A 386 14.43 28.11 -15.39
C LYS A 386 14.39 27.88 -16.90
N ASN A 387 13.35 27.20 -17.37
CA ASN A 387 13.10 26.75 -18.74
C ASN A 387 14.00 25.61 -19.23
N ASP A 388 14.79 24.98 -18.37
CA ASP A 388 15.38 23.70 -18.75
C ASP A 388 14.27 22.66 -18.95
N VAL A 389 14.37 21.89 -20.03
CA VAL A 389 13.38 20.91 -20.47
C VAL A 389 14.03 19.54 -20.55
N ILE A 390 13.38 18.55 -19.94
CA ILE A 390 13.71 17.13 -20.09
C ILE A 390 12.59 16.49 -20.90
N GLU A 391 12.94 15.80 -21.97
CA GLU A 391 11.98 15.02 -22.76
C GLU A 391 12.33 13.55 -22.67
N LEU A 392 11.29 12.75 -22.41
CA LEU A 392 11.36 11.31 -22.27
C LEU A 392 10.56 10.65 -23.36
N THR A 393 11.12 9.61 -23.96
CA THR A 393 10.43 8.74 -24.90
C THR A 393 10.53 7.30 -24.40
N PHE A 394 9.38 6.62 -24.29
CA PHE A 394 9.26 5.28 -23.75
C PHE A 394 8.27 4.45 -24.60
N PRO A 395 8.73 3.89 -25.72
CA PRO A 395 7.87 3.11 -26.63
C PRO A 395 7.18 1.96 -25.92
N MET A 396 5.87 1.83 -26.13
CA MET A 396 5.05 0.76 -25.56
C MET A 396 4.89 -0.37 -26.57
N HIS A 397 5.09 -1.60 -26.11
CA HIS A 397 4.93 -2.81 -26.91
C HIS A 397 3.89 -3.73 -26.30
N ASN A 398 3.27 -4.53 -27.16
CA ASN A 398 2.43 -5.62 -26.70
C ASN A 398 3.30 -6.73 -26.13
N SER A 399 2.89 -7.25 -24.98
CA SER A 399 3.56 -8.34 -24.29
C SER A 399 2.56 -9.26 -23.61
N VAL A 400 3.04 -10.37 -23.09
CA VAL A 400 2.24 -11.36 -22.38
C VAL A 400 2.75 -11.50 -20.94
N LYS A 401 1.85 -11.44 -19.98
CA LYS A 401 2.13 -11.87 -18.60
C LYS A 401 1.39 -13.17 -18.33
N TYR A 402 2.10 -14.11 -17.73
CA TYR A 402 1.54 -15.40 -17.32
C TYR A 402 1.01 -15.35 -15.90
N LEU A 403 -0.06 -16.09 -15.63
CA LEU A 403 -0.47 -16.35 -14.26
C LEU A 403 0.62 -17.20 -13.58
N PRO A 404 1.09 -16.85 -12.38
CA PRO A 404 2.10 -17.63 -11.69
C PRO A 404 1.74 -19.11 -11.59
N ASN A 405 2.66 -19.98 -12.01
CA ASN A 405 2.51 -21.45 -12.06
C ASN A 405 1.35 -21.98 -12.93
N VAL A 406 0.75 -21.15 -13.78
CA VAL A 406 -0.35 -21.55 -14.68
C VAL A 406 -0.10 -20.97 -16.08
N PRO A 407 0.88 -21.48 -16.84
CA PRO A 407 1.36 -20.89 -18.11
C PRO A 407 0.33 -20.87 -19.25
N GLN A 408 -0.73 -21.65 -19.15
CA GLN A 408 -1.85 -21.64 -20.10
C GLN A 408 -2.79 -20.42 -19.93
N TYR A 409 -2.67 -19.66 -18.81
CA TYR A 409 -3.41 -18.44 -18.57
C TYR A 409 -2.52 -17.21 -18.73
N ILE A 410 -2.94 -16.33 -19.60
CA ILE A 410 -2.18 -15.13 -19.98
C ILE A 410 -3.03 -13.87 -19.81
N ALA A 411 -2.37 -12.76 -19.55
CA ALA A 411 -2.88 -11.42 -19.72
C ALA A 411 -2.09 -10.71 -20.84
N LEU A 412 -2.80 -10.02 -21.73
CA LEU A 412 -2.18 -9.19 -22.75
C LEU A 412 -1.91 -7.81 -22.17
N MET A 413 -0.70 -7.31 -22.38
CA MET A 413 -0.26 -6.01 -21.91
C MET A 413 0.11 -5.11 -23.09
N HIS A 414 -0.10 -3.80 -22.94
CA HIS A 414 0.49 -2.76 -23.80
C HIS A 414 1.26 -1.80 -22.91
N GLY A 415 2.58 -1.85 -22.96
CA GLY A 415 3.41 -1.23 -21.93
C GLY A 415 3.04 -1.76 -20.54
N PRO A 416 2.70 -0.91 -19.56
CA PRO A 416 2.27 -1.35 -18.24
C PRO A 416 0.75 -1.62 -18.14
N ILE A 417 -0.03 -1.37 -19.19
CA ILE A 417 -1.48 -1.44 -19.18
C ILE A 417 -1.97 -2.83 -19.59
N MET A 418 -2.80 -3.43 -18.74
CA MET A 418 -3.47 -4.69 -19.06
C MET A 418 -4.65 -4.44 -19.98
N LEU A 419 -4.66 -5.14 -21.11
CA LEU A 419 -5.73 -5.04 -22.10
C LEU A 419 -6.93 -5.90 -21.71
N GLY A 420 -8.12 -5.35 -21.88
CA GLY A 420 -9.39 -6.03 -21.62
C GLY A 420 -10.22 -6.17 -22.89
N MET A 421 -11.03 -7.20 -22.95
CA MET A 421 -12.01 -7.42 -24.01
C MET A 421 -13.43 -7.27 -23.45
N LYS A 422 -14.28 -6.50 -24.13
CA LYS A 422 -15.69 -6.38 -23.76
C LYS A 422 -16.41 -7.69 -24.03
N THR A 423 -17.15 -8.20 -23.04
CA THR A 423 -17.87 -9.48 -23.11
C THR A 423 -19.39 -9.34 -23.01
N GLY A 424 -19.96 -8.13 -23.14
CA GLY A 424 -21.39 -7.82 -23.01
C GLY A 424 -21.79 -7.49 -21.56
N THR A 425 -23.08 -7.24 -21.36
CA THR A 425 -23.64 -6.77 -20.07
C THR A 425 -24.77 -7.68 -19.55
N GLU A 426 -24.95 -8.85 -20.13
CA GLU A 426 -25.96 -9.81 -19.71
C GLU A 426 -25.54 -10.50 -18.40
N ASP A 427 -26.51 -10.92 -17.59
CA ASP A 427 -26.33 -11.71 -16.37
C ASP A 427 -25.48 -11.06 -15.28
N MET A 428 -25.42 -9.73 -15.25
CA MET A 428 -24.69 -8.96 -14.22
C MET A 428 -25.61 -8.62 -13.03
N ALA A 429 -26.14 -9.63 -12.36
CA ALA A 429 -26.97 -9.43 -11.18
C ALA A 429 -26.18 -8.76 -10.04
N HIS A 430 -26.82 -7.84 -9.33
CA HIS A 430 -26.22 -7.10 -8.21
C HIS A 430 -24.93 -6.35 -8.58
N LEU A 431 -24.89 -5.72 -9.76
CA LEU A 431 -23.75 -4.89 -10.17
C LEU A 431 -23.45 -3.79 -9.14
N ILE A 432 -24.50 -3.25 -8.53
CA ILE A 432 -24.40 -2.33 -7.40
C ILE A 432 -24.89 -3.10 -6.17
N ALA A 433 -24.03 -3.21 -5.16
CA ALA A 433 -24.34 -3.90 -3.93
C ALA A 433 -25.28 -3.07 -3.05
N ASP A 434 -26.13 -3.78 -2.31
CA ASP A 434 -26.87 -3.19 -1.20
C ASP A 434 -25.95 -2.86 0.00
N ASP A 435 -26.53 -2.45 1.11
CA ASP A 435 -25.84 -2.17 2.37
C ASP A 435 -25.36 -3.43 3.12
N SER A 436 -25.63 -4.61 2.59
CA SER A 436 -25.26 -5.88 3.19
C SER A 436 -23.73 -6.00 3.30
N ARG A 437 -23.27 -6.41 4.47
CA ARG A 437 -21.87 -6.74 4.71
C ARG A 437 -21.34 -7.82 3.74
N PHE A 438 -22.19 -8.68 3.24
CA PHE A 438 -21.85 -9.78 2.33
C PHE A 438 -22.22 -9.49 0.87
N GLY A 439 -22.68 -8.27 0.57
CA GLY A 439 -23.02 -7.85 -0.80
C GLY A 439 -21.81 -7.54 -1.69
N GLN A 440 -20.58 -7.83 -1.23
CA GLN A 440 -19.34 -7.50 -1.96
C GLN A 440 -18.99 -8.48 -3.10
N TYR A 441 -19.80 -9.49 -3.33
CA TYR A 441 -19.57 -10.50 -4.37
C TYR A 441 -20.45 -10.24 -5.60
N ALA A 442 -19.85 -10.39 -6.78
CA ALA A 442 -20.59 -10.43 -8.03
C ALA A 442 -21.31 -11.78 -8.15
N SER A 443 -22.62 -11.79 -8.02
CA SER A 443 -23.44 -13.01 -7.91
C SER A 443 -24.04 -13.51 -9.22
N GLY A 444 -23.86 -12.79 -10.34
CA GLY A 444 -24.34 -13.22 -11.66
C GLY A 444 -23.57 -14.39 -12.22
N LYS A 445 -24.12 -14.99 -13.27
CA LYS A 445 -23.54 -16.17 -13.92
C LYS A 445 -22.42 -15.84 -14.91
N LYS A 446 -22.26 -14.57 -15.25
CA LYS A 446 -21.27 -14.12 -16.22
C LYS A 446 -19.84 -14.31 -15.79
#